data_8f2ad82dad36719039c0912bc705f572
#
_entry.id   8f2ad82dad36719039c0912bc705f572
#
_cell.length_a   1.000
_cell.length_b   1.000
_cell.length_c   1.000
_cell.angle_alpha   90.00
_cell.angle_beta   90.00
_cell.angle_gamma   90.00
#
_symmetry.space_group_name_H-M   'P 1'
#
loop_
_entity.id
_entity.type
_entity.pdbx_description
1 polymer ?
#
loop_
_entity_poly.entity_id
_entity_poly.type
_entity_poly.pdbx_seq_one_letter_code
_entity_poly.pdbx_strand_id
1 'polypeptide(L)'
;TQAPFGTQSAAIVAHVGLSSVNPVFGELSQANENKNNKQENETVTEAYLYIPFFNPLSSLQKPTYTQNAEYTLDSIYGNKAAQFKIDVKELNYYLSDIGTNLNAKEYYSNNSAINAHIGASVASATGATYTIDNKAIVRYQFDNLQTTEDESKKVEDILAPGLRIPLSTSF
;
A
#
# COMPACT_ATOMS: atom_id res chain seq x y z
N THR A 1 13.68 28.01 -14.35
CA THR A 1 13.21 27.80 -15.73
C THR A 1 12.17 26.71 -15.69
N GLN A 2 10.91 27.02 -15.96
CA GLN A 2 9.88 26.00 -16.13
C GLN A 2 10.28 25.11 -17.32
N ALA A 3 10.25 23.80 -17.11
CA ALA A 3 10.46 22.85 -18.19
C ALA A 3 9.38 23.07 -19.27
N PRO A 4 9.67 22.84 -20.56
CA PRO A 4 8.74 23.15 -21.66
C PRO A 4 7.39 22.41 -21.57
N PHE A 5 7.28 21.38 -20.74
CA PHE A 5 6.06 20.56 -20.57
C PHE A 5 5.25 20.88 -19.31
N GLY A 6 5.64 21.91 -18.54
CA GLY A 6 4.92 22.32 -17.32
C GLY A 6 4.99 21.30 -16.18
N THR A 7 4.07 21.42 -15.23
CA THR A 7 3.92 20.49 -14.10
C THR A 7 3.06 19.31 -14.52
N GLN A 8 3.51 18.10 -14.22
CA GLN A 8 2.77 16.87 -14.44
C GLN A 8 2.29 16.30 -13.10
N SER A 9 1.07 15.79 -13.09
CA SER A 9 0.52 15.01 -11.99
C SER A 9 -0.03 13.70 -12.51
N ALA A 10 0.09 12.65 -11.71
CA ALA A 10 -0.47 11.35 -12.02
C ALA A 10 -1.25 10.84 -10.81
N ALA A 11 -2.32 10.10 -11.05
CA ALA A 11 -3.09 9.45 -10.00
C ALA A 11 -3.36 8.00 -10.39
N ILE A 12 -3.33 7.13 -9.37
CA ILE A 12 -3.78 5.74 -9.49
C ILE A 12 -5.10 5.66 -8.73
N VAL A 13 -6.11 5.08 -9.34
CA VAL A 13 -7.40 4.82 -8.71
C VAL A 13 -7.62 3.33 -8.70
N ALA A 14 -7.91 2.76 -7.53
CA ALA A 14 -8.07 1.32 -7.37
C ALA A 14 -9.10 0.99 -6.29
N HIS A 15 -9.73 -0.17 -6.41
CA HIS A 15 -10.45 -0.78 -5.30
C HIS A 15 -9.47 -1.53 -4.40
N VAL A 16 -9.63 -1.35 -3.10
CA VAL A 16 -8.90 -2.12 -2.09
C VAL A 16 -9.91 -2.99 -1.35
N GLY A 17 -9.58 -4.25 -1.14
CA GLY A 17 -10.43 -5.19 -0.44
C GLY A 17 -9.61 -6.19 0.35
N LEU A 18 -10.25 -6.82 1.32
CA LEU A 18 -9.65 -7.92 2.07
C LEU A 18 -9.56 -9.16 1.18
N SER A 19 -8.51 -9.97 1.38
CA SER A 19 -8.28 -11.20 0.60
C SER A 19 -9.35 -12.27 0.81
N SER A 20 -10.10 -12.19 1.91
CA SER A 20 -11.18 -13.09 2.26
C SER A 20 -12.32 -12.35 2.93
N VAL A 21 -13.52 -12.94 2.87
CA VAL A 21 -14.66 -12.48 3.67
C VAL A 21 -14.45 -12.95 5.12
N ASN A 22 -14.60 -12.04 6.08
CA ASN A 22 -14.36 -12.30 7.52
C ASN A 22 -12.93 -12.87 7.77
N PRO A 23 -11.87 -12.11 7.48
CA PRO A 23 -10.52 -12.54 7.76
C PRO A 23 -10.31 -12.74 9.27
N VAL A 24 -9.48 -13.69 9.61
CA VAL A 24 -9.02 -13.91 10.99
C VAL A 24 -7.72 -13.14 11.16
N PHE A 25 -7.68 -12.23 12.11
CA PHE A 25 -6.49 -11.44 12.44
C PHE A 25 -5.73 -12.02 13.64
N GLY A 26 -6.40 -12.77 14.53
CA GLY A 26 -5.83 -13.49 15.65
C GLY A 26 -5.73 -14.98 15.40
N GLU A 27 -5.70 -15.77 16.48
CA GLU A 27 -5.72 -17.24 16.43
C GLU A 27 -7.12 -17.77 16.16
N LEU A 28 -8.15 -17.07 16.60
CA LEU A 28 -9.55 -17.46 16.50
C LEU A 28 -10.33 -16.57 15.53
N SER A 29 -11.31 -17.13 14.87
CA SER A 29 -12.31 -16.33 14.19
C SER A 29 -13.30 -15.74 15.20
N GLN A 30 -13.93 -14.61 14.91
CA GLN A 30 -14.94 -13.98 15.78
C GLN A 30 -16.05 -14.94 16.20
N ALA A 31 -16.44 -15.87 15.33
CA ALA A 31 -17.42 -16.90 15.67
C ALA A 31 -16.91 -17.89 16.74
N ASN A 32 -15.62 -18.25 16.67
CA ASN A 32 -15.01 -19.13 17.66
C ASN A 32 -14.72 -18.41 18.98
N GLU A 33 -14.33 -17.16 18.94
CA GLU A 33 -14.21 -16.32 20.15
C GLU A 33 -15.55 -16.29 20.92
N ASN A 34 -16.62 -15.98 20.23
CA ASN A 34 -17.95 -15.93 20.83
C ASN A 34 -18.38 -17.30 21.38
N LYS A 35 -18.11 -18.39 20.63
CA LYS A 35 -18.44 -19.75 21.07
C LYS A 35 -17.66 -20.18 22.29
N ASN A 36 -16.38 -19.81 22.36
CA ASN A 36 -15.48 -20.19 23.44
C ASN A 36 -15.49 -19.19 24.61
N ASN A 37 -16.25 -18.10 24.48
CA ASN A 37 -16.25 -16.98 25.43
C ASN A 37 -14.83 -16.44 25.71
N LYS A 38 -13.99 -16.41 24.67
CA LYS A 38 -12.62 -15.91 24.70
C LYS A 38 -12.49 -14.79 23.66
N GLN A 39 -12.30 -13.56 24.13
CA GLN A 39 -12.05 -12.40 23.25
C GLN A 39 -10.55 -12.17 23.16
N GLU A 40 -10.04 -12.06 21.93
CA GLU A 40 -8.62 -11.78 21.70
C GLU A 40 -8.33 -10.28 21.70
N ASN A 41 -9.34 -9.46 21.37
CA ASN A 41 -9.28 -7.99 21.37
C ASN A 41 -8.12 -7.45 20.51
N GLU A 42 -7.99 -7.97 19.31
CA GLU A 42 -6.94 -7.55 18.37
C GLU A 42 -7.08 -6.06 18.05
N THR A 43 -5.96 -5.41 17.96
CA THR A 43 -5.88 -3.99 17.60
C THR A 43 -4.95 -3.79 16.42
N VAL A 44 -5.37 -2.94 15.48
CA VAL A 44 -4.48 -2.52 14.40
C VAL A 44 -3.48 -1.51 14.95
N THR A 45 -2.22 -1.90 14.98
CA THR A 45 -1.13 -1.05 15.45
C THR A 45 -0.52 -0.20 14.35
N GLU A 46 -0.56 -0.70 13.10
CA GLU A 46 0.07 -0.06 11.96
C GLU A 46 -0.69 -0.45 10.68
N ALA A 47 -0.90 0.52 9.81
CA ALA A 47 -1.41 0.31 8.46
C ALA A 47 -0.56 1.09 7.46
N TYR A 48 -0.27 0.52 6.30
CA TYR A 48 0.47 1.22 5.26
C TYR A 48 0.10 0.70 3.87
N LEU A 49 0.20 1.60 2.89
CA LEU A 49 0.12 1.26 1.49
C LEU A 49 1.53 0.95 0.97
N TYR A 50 1.71 -0.23 0.43
CA TYR A 50 2.95 -0.63 -0.22
C TYR A 50 2.78 -0.63 -1.74
N ILE A 51 3.65 0.11 -2.43
CA ILE A 51 3.68 0.19 -3.89
C ILE A 51 5.06 -0.26 -4.37
N PRO A 52 5.20 -1.48 -4.90
CA PRO A 52 6.49 -1.96 -5.37
C PRO A 52 6.97 -1.22 -6.61
N PHE A 53 8.27 -1.00 -6.71
CA PHE A 53 8.91 -0.56 -7.93
C PHE A 53 9.17 -1.75 -8.87
N PHE A 54 9.13 -1.47 -10.15
CA PHE A 54 9.44 -2.48 -11.15
C PHE A 54 10.93 -2.80 -11.16
N ASN A 55 11.29 -4.07 -11.11
CA ASN A 55 12.66 -4.57 -11.14
C ASN A 55 12.69 -5.93 -11.86
N PRO A 56 13.87 -6.43 -12.28
CA PRO A 56 13.96 -7.69 -13.04
C PRO A 56 13.36 -8.91 -12.34
N LEU A 57 13.38 -8.95 -10.99
CA LEU A 57 12.76 -10.05 -10.24
C LEU A 57 11.23 -9.99 -10.26
N SER A 58 10.63 -8.83 -10.54
CA SER A 58 9.17 -8.66 -10.58
C SER A 58 8.48 -9.54 -11.65
N SER A 59 9.22 -10.00 -12.66
CA SER A 59 8.72 -10.92 -13.68
C SER A 59 8.72 -12.39 -13.25
N LEU A 60 9.34 -12.73 -12.12
CA LEU A 60 9.41 -14.09 -11.64
C LEU A 60 8.13 -14.46 -10.88
N GLN A 61 7.73 -15.73 -10.97
CA GLN A 61 6.53 -16.23 -10.28
C GLN A 61 6.63 -16.16 -8.74
N LYS A 62 7.83 -16.35 -8.20
CA LYS A 62 8.13 -16.28 -6.76
C LYS A 62 9.45 -15.55 -6.57
N PRO A 63 9.44 -14.20 -6.68
CA PRO A 63 10.65 -13.43 -6.48
C PRO A 63 11.13 -13.55 -5.02
N THR A 64 12.45 -13.69 -4.84
CA THR A 64 13.06 -13.70 -3.53
C THR A 64 13.91 -12.45 -3.38
N TYR A 65 13.66 -11.70 -2.33
CA TYR A 65 14.42 -10.50 -1.99
C TYR A 65 15.28 -10.76 -0.76
N THR A 66 16.42 -10.11 -0.67
CA THR A 66 17.40 -10.29 0.39
C THR A 66 17.56 -9.00 1.18
N GLN A 67 17.62 -9.11 2.50
CA GLN A 67 17.85 -7.99 3.40
C GLN A 67 19.15 -7.25 3.03
N ASN A 68 19.10 -5.93 3.03
CA ASN A 68 20.20 -5.03 2.69
C ASN A 68 20.73 -5.12 1.24
N ALA A 69 20.11 -5.92 0.39
CA ALA A 69 20.46 -5.96 -1.04
C ALA A 69 19.89 -4.77 -1.79
N GLU A 70 20.66 -4.30 -2.77
CA GLU A 70 20.22 -3.27 -3.72
C GLU A 70 19.83 -3.93 -5.04
N TYR A 71 18.80 -3.39 -5.67
CA TYR A 71 18.24 -3.95 -6.90
C TYR A 71 18.30 -2.93 -8.04
N THR A 72 18.52 -3.42 -9.24
CA THR A 72 18.35 -2.59 -10.43
C THR A 72 16.87 -2.33 -10.62
N LEU A 73 16.45 -1.07 -10.55
CA LEU A 73 15.09 -0.67 -10.84
C LEU A 73 14.94 -0.42 -12.33
N ASP A 74 13.82 -0.88 -12.89
CA ASP A 74 13.49 -0.73 -14.30
C ASP A 74 12.53 0.46 -14.52
N SER A 75 12.50 0.97 -15.75
CA SER A 75 11.52 1.98 -16.18
C SER A 75 11.50 3.27 -15.37
N ILE A 76 12.62 3.66 -14.75
CA ILE A 76 12.75 4.94 -14.06
C ILE A 76 13.35 5.97 -15.00
N TYR A 77 12.59 7.00 -15.29
CA TYR A 77 12.97 8.10 -16.16
C TYR A 77 13.31 9.35 -15.34
N GLY A 78 14.45 9.98 -15.67
CA GLY A 78 14.89 11.20 -15.02
C GLY A 78 15.83 10.99 -13.82
N ASN A 79 15.88 11.97 -12.94
CA ASN A 79 16.77 11.96 -11.78
C ASN A 79 16.20 11.08 -10.65
N LYS A 80 16.84 9.95 -10.38
CA LYS A 80 16.43 9.00 -9.31
C LYS A 80 16.50 9.62 -7.91
N ALA A 81 17.32 10.63 -7.68
CA ALA A 81 17.41 11.33 -6.41
C ALA A 81 16.38 12.45 -6.27
N ALA A 82 15.56 12.71 -7.31
CA ALA A 82 14.53 13.73 -7.22
C ALA A 82 13.46 13.33 -6.19
N GLN A 83 13.08 14.32 -5.39
CA GLN A 83 11.97 14.17 -4.46
C GLN A 83 10.63 14.37 -5.16
N PHE A 84 9.63 13.59 -4.76
CA PHE A 84 8.27 13.72 -5.23
C PHE A 84 7.28 13.59 -4.07
N LYS A 85 6.09 14.12 -4.24
CA LYS A 85 5.02 14.07 -3.24
C LYS A 85 4.00 13.03 -3.63
N ILE A 86 3.54 12.27 -2.64
CA ILE A 86 2.40 11.36 -2.79
C ILE A 86 1.39 11.72 -1.72
N ASP A 87 0.12 11.68 -2.09
CA ASP A 87 -1.00 11.76 -1.18
C ASP A 87 -1.94 10.59 -1.48
N VAL A 88 -2.42 9.93 -0.43
CA VAL A 88 -3.38 8.83 -0.52
C VAL A 88 -4.70 9.34 -0.02
N LYS A 89 -5.72 9.26 -0.86
CA LYS A 89 -7.05 9.79 -0.56
C LYS A 89 -8.10 8.71 -0.69
N GLU A 90 -9.10 8.79 0.16
CA GLU A 90 -10.31 8.01 -0.01
C GLU A 90 -11.05 8.42 -1.28
N LEU A 91 -11.65 7.47 -1.97
CA LEU A 91 -12.53 7.72 -3.09
C LEU A 91 -13.94 7.21 -2.77
N ASN A 92 -14.85 8.13 -2.54
CA ASN A 92 -16.26 7.85 -2.27
C ASN A 92 -17.07 7.69 -3.58
N TYR A 93 -16.51 6.92 -4.52
CA TYR A 93 -17.12 6.65 -5.82
C TYR A 93 -16.90 5.19 -6.20
N TYR A 94 -17.99 4.46 -6.42
CA TYR A 94 -17.89 3.07 -6.83
C TYR A 94 -17.41 2.95 -8.29
N LEU A 95 -16.28 2.31 -8.49
CA LEU A 95 -15.74 1.99 -9.80
C LEU A 95 -16.33 0.66 -10.28
N SER A 96 -17.35 0.73 -11.13
CA SER A 96 -17.94 -0.46 -11.74
C SER A 96 -17.08 -0.93 -12.92
N ASP A 97 -16.79 -2.20 -13.00
CA ASP A 97 -16.08 -2.78 -14.15
C ASP A 97 -16.96 -2.88 -15.40
N ILE A 98 -18.29 -2.82 -15.20
CA ILE A 98 -19.27 -3.01 -16.27
C ILE A 98 -20.08 -1.72 -16.45
N GLY A 99 -20.16 -1.27 -17.67
CA GLY A 99 -21.03 -0.17 -18.10
C GLY A 99 -22.48 -0.61 -18.30
N THR A 100 -23.35 0.36 -18.62
CA THR A 100 -24.80 0.15 -18.83
C THR A 100 -25.14 -0.84 -19.96
N ASN A 101 -24.23 -1.04 -20.90
CA ASN A 101 -24.39 -1.95 -22.03
C ASN A 101 -23.66 -3.30 -21.86
N LEU A 102 -23.31 -3.66 -20.63
CA LEU A 102 -22.55 -4.88 -20.29
C LEU A 102 -21.13 -4.92 -20.90
N ASN A 103 -20.65 -3.83 -21.45
CA ASN A 103 -19.27 -3.68 -21.90
C ASN A 103 -18.39 -3.22 -20.74
N ALA A 104 -17.07 -3.44 -20.85
CA ALA A 104 -16.11 -2.88 -19.91
C ALA A 104 -16.28 -1.38 -19.82
N LYS A 105 -16.32 -0.87 -18.60
CA LYS A 105 -16.47 0.58 -18.35
C LYS A 105 -15.10 1.23 -18.35
N GLU A 106 -14.98 2.27 -19.15
CA GLU A 106 -13.78 3.10 -19.23
C GLU A 106 -13.89 4.33 -18.32
N TYR A 107 -12.77 4.69 -17.72
CA TYR A 107 -12.63 5.88 -16.88
C TYR A 107 -11.51 6.76 -17.41
N TYR A 108 -11.79 8.05 -17.50
CA TYR A 108 -10.85 9.04 -18.01
C TYR A 108 -10.38 9.96 -16.88
N SER A 109 -9.17 10.49 -16.97
CA SER A 109 -8.55 11.36 -15.96
C SER A 109 -9.31 12.67 -15.73
N ASN A 110 -10.12 13.11 -16.70
CA ASN A 110 -10.96 14.29 -16.60
C ASN A 110 -12.39 13.99 -16.11
N ASN A 111 -12.65 12.80 -15.59
CA ASN A 111 -13.98 12.43 -15.11
C ASN A 111 -14.37 13.27 -13.89
N SER A 112 -15.29 14.20 -14.09
CA SER A 112 -15.76 15.12 -13.05
C SER A 112 -16.47 14.41 -11.89
N ALA A 113 -17.15 13.28 -12.16
CA ALA A 113 -17.82 12.51 -11.12
C ALA A 113 -16.80 11.86 -10.16
N ILE A 114 -15.69 11.33 -10.66
CA ILE A 114 -14.62 10.80 -9.82
C ILE A 114 -13.99 11.94 -9.02
N ASN A 115 -13.62 13.02 -9.68
CA ASN A 115 -12.97 14.16 -9.05
C ASN A 115 -13.82 14.80 -7.93
N ALA A 116 -15.14 14.84 -8.10
CA ALA A 116 -16.07 15.37 -7.10
C ALA A 116 -16.21 14.46 -5.85
N HIS A 117 -15.79 13.21 -5.93
CA HIS A 117 -15.91 12.23 -4.83
C HIS A 117 -14.56 11.87 -4.19
N ILE A 118 -13.50 12.62 -4.51
CA ILE A 118 -12.22 12.48 -3.80
C ILE A 118 -12.38 13.05 -2.39
N GLY A 119 -12.19 12.19 -1.41
CA GLY A 119 -12.33 12.50 0.01
C GLY A 119 -11.05 13.05 0.64
N ALA A 120 -10.97 12.91 1.95
CA ALA A 120 -9.83 13.34 2.75
C ALA A 120 -8.58 12.48 2.47
N SER A 121 -7.40 13.00 2.83
CA SER A 121 -6.18 12.20 2.87
C SER A 121 -6.27 11.17 3.99
N VAL A 122 -5.94 9.93 3.66
CA VAL A 122 -5.81 8.83 4.61
C VAL A 122 -4.35 8.47 4.87
N ALA A 123 -3.40 9.19 4.27
CA ALA A 123 -1.99 9.10 4.65
C ALA A 123 -1.77 9.74 6.02
N SER A 124 -0.88 9.17 6.83
CA SER A 124 -0.54 9.71 8.15
C SER A 124 0.15 11.10 8.06
N ALA A 125 0.80 11.39 6.92
CA ALA A 125 1.39 12.69 6.62
C ALA A 125 0.96 13.15 5.22
N THR A 126 0.04 14.09 5.16
CA THR A 126 -0.44 14.67 3.88
C THR A 126 0.70 15.36 3.14
N GLY A 127 0.87 15.03 1.87
CA GLY A 127 1.90 15.62 1.02
C GLY A 127 3.33 15.25 1.40
N ALA A 128 3.52 14.11 2.06
CA ALA A 128 4.84 13.59 2.40
C ALA A 128 5.73 13.45 1.17
N THR A 129 7.00 13.72 1.36
CA THR A 129 8.00 13.70 0.30
C THR A 129 8.75 12.38 0.32
N TYR A 130 8.87 11.76 -0.85
CA TYR A 130 9.53 10.48 -1.06
C TYR A 130 10.67 10.61 -2.07
N THR A 131 11.61 9.70 -1.97
CA THR A 131 12.67 9.47 -2.94
C THR A 131 12.60 8.01 -3.40
N ILE A 132 13.15 7.71 -4.57
CA ILE A 132 13.27 6.34 -5.03
C ILE A 132 14.45 5.69 -4.31
N ASP A 133 14.19 4.62 -3.56
CA ASP A 133 15.19 3.75 -2.95
C ASP A 133 15.15 2.39 -3.65
N ASN A 134 16.32 1.85 -3.96
CA ASN A 134 16.47 0.56 -4.64
C ASN A 134 16.72 -0.61 -3.68
N LYS A 135 16.62 -0.39 -2.38
CA LYS A 135 16.77 -1.43 -1.36
C LYS A 135 15.48 -2.17 -1.11
N ALA A 136 15.61 -3.45 -0.79
CA ALA A 136 14.49 -4.24 -0.31
C ALA A 136 13.93 -3.65 1.00
N ILE A 137 12.61 -3.74 1.15
CA ILE A 137 11.93 -3.30 2.37
C ILE A 137 11.86 -4.49 3.31
N VAL A 138 12.46 -4.35 4.49
CA VAL A 138 12.41 -5.38 5.53
C VAL A 138 11.21 -5.11 6.45
N ARG A 139 10.37 -6.13 6.64
CA ARG A 139 9.33 -6.14 7.66
C ARG A 139 9.82 -6.96 8.84
N TYR A 140 9.69 -6.38 10.02
CA TYR A 140 9.98 -7.05 11.28
C TYR A 140 8.68 -7.52 11.93
N GLN A 141 8.78 -8.56 12.75
CA GLN A 141 7.67 -9.03 13.56
C GLN A 141 7.25 -7.96 14.57
N PHE A 142 6.01 -8.03 14.98
CA PHE A 142 5.55 -7.23 16.11
C PHE A 142 6.05 -7.89 17.41
N ASP A 143 6.50 -7.05 18.34
CA ASP A 143 6.99 -7.55 19.63
C ASP A 143 5.83 -8.06 20.50
N ASN A 144 5.85 -9.34 20.81
CA ASN A 144 4.87 -9.94 21.71
C ASN A 144 5.32 -9.73 23.16
N LEU A 145 4.80 -8.71 23.80
CA LEU A 145 5.12 -8.36 25.19
C LEU A 145 4.78 -9.45 26.22
N GLN A 146 4.14 -10.55 25.82
CA GLN A 146 3.86 -11.71 26.68
C GLN A 146 4.99 -12.75 26.66
N THR A 147 5.96 -12.59 25.77
CA THR A 147 7.17 -13.43 25.70
C THR A 147 8.36 -12.73 26.34
N THR A 148 9.44 -13.46 26.56
CA THR A 148 10.70 -12.90 27.08
C THR A 148 11.66 -12.48 25.98
N GLU A 149 11.34 -12.77 24.72
CA GLU A 149 12.12 -12.42 23.55
C GLU A 149 11.56 -11.16 22.90
N ASP A 150 12.44 -10.33 22.40
CA ASP A 150 12.08 -9.15 21.58
C ASP A 150 11.98 -9.58 20.13
N GLU A 151 10.77 -9.89 19.69
CA GLU A 151 10.47 -10.31 18.31
C GLU A 151 10.62 -9.17 17.32
N SER A 152 10.61 -7.93 17.73
CA SER A 152 10.75 -6.76 16.85
C SER A 152 12.06 -6.74 16.05
N LYS A 153 13.02 -7.57 16.44
CA LYS A 153 14.29 -7.77 15.74
C LYS A 153 14.26 -8.93 14.74
N LYS A 154 13.23 -9.75 14.77
CA LYS A 154 13.09 -10.89 13.85
C LYS A 154 12.47 -10.41 12.54
N VAL A 155 13.10 -10.79 11.43
CA VAL A 155 12.56 -10.48 10.11
C VAL A 155 11.34 -11.35 9.85
N GLU A 156 10.22 -10.73 9.54
CA GLU A 156 8.98 -11.39 9.14
C GLU A 156 8.99 -11.67 7.63
N ASP A 157 9.31 -10.62 6.85
CA ASP A 157 9.27 -10.71 5.40
C ASP A 157 10.21 -9.68 4.76
N ILE A 158 10.64 -9.95 3.54
CA ILE A 158 11.48 -9.05 2.75
C ILE A 158 10.78 -8.77 1.43
N LEU A 159 10.32 -7.54 1.26
CA LEU A 159 9.57 -7.08 0.12
C LEU A 159 10.49 -6.46 -0.94
N ALA A 160 9.99 -6.37 -2.18
CA ALA A 160 10.64 -5.63 -3.24
C ALA A 160 10.96 -4.18 -2.83
N PRO A 161 11.95 -3.52 -3.46
CA PRO A 161 12.05 -2.07 -3.39
C PRO A 161 10.75 -1.41 -3.79
N GLY A 162 10.35 -0.38 -3.06
CA GLY A 162 9.06 0.26 -3.28
C GLY A 162 8.80 1.42 -2.33
N LEU A 163 7.60 1.93 -2.38
CA LEU A 163 7.11 2.94 -1.46
C LEU A 163 6.31 2.27 -0.35
N ARG A 164 6.62 2.61 0.88
CA ARG A 164 5.82 2.28 2.06
C ARG A 164 5.25 3.58 2.61
N ILE A 165 3.95 3.77 2.42
CA ILE A 165 3.25 5.00 2.80
C ILE A 165 2.41 4.69 4.04
N PRO A 166 2.78 5.22 5.22
CA PRO A 166 1.99 5.02 6.43
C PRO A 166 0.60 5.63 6.27
N LEU A 167 -0.41 4.88 6.70
CA LEU A 167 -1.80 5.32 6.71
C LEU A 167 -2.18 5.82 8.11
N SER A 168 -3.14 6.71 8.17
CA SER A 168 -3.64 7.27 9.43
C SER A 168 -4.63 6.30 10.08
N THR A 169 -4.94 6.54 11.34
CA THR A 169 -5.96 5.77 12.09
C THR A 169 -7.38 5.97 11.58
N SER A 170 -7.57 6.88 10.62
CA SER A 170 -8.86 7.09 9.95
C SER A 170 -9.06 6.22 8.72
N PHE A 171 -8.06 5.41 8.36
CA PHE A 171 -8.12 4.45 7.25
C PHE A 171 -8.99 3.23 7.58
#